data_3fe4d34749d4828b52daa274e237e5f6
#
_entry.id   3fe4d34749d4828b52daa274e237e5f6
#
_cell.length_a   1.000
_cell.length_b   1.000
_cell.length_c   1.000
_cell.angle_alpha   90.00
_cell.angle_beta   90.00
_cell.angle_gamma   90.00
#
_symmetry.space_group_name_H-M   'P 1'
#
loop_
_entity.id
_entity.type
_entity.pdbx_description
1 polymer ?
#
loop_
_entity_poly.entity_id
_entity_poly.type
_entity_poly.pdbx_seq_one_letter_code
_entity_poly.pdbx_strand_id
1 'polypeptide(L)'
;RRFIFLLVGTLALSLPSHCLVIASGLSSVARGDPALVVDRHDEELTQWIGDHLIDSELILAGPRTGNRLPAYTPARVIYGHPFETPKAAEWRAELVRLFGWDQDPANGLERLRNLGVRYVLYSSEEMAIGSPSWIPELDLVHEVGVGRLYKVPTP
;
A
#
# COMPACT_ATOMS: atom_id res chain seq x y z
N ARG A 1 31.36 41.87 1.64
CA ARG A 1 32.34 40.85 1.21
C ARG A 1 32.27 39.59 2.10
N ARG A 2 32.31 39.71 3.46
CA ARG A 2 32.26 38.54 4.38
C ARG A 2 30.99 37.70 4.21
N PHE A 3 29.83 38.34 4.01
CA PHE A 3 28.55 37.66 3.78
C PHE A 3 28.56 36.80 2.51
N ILE A 4 29.15 37.29 1.42
CA ILE A 4 29.27 36.57 0.15
C ILE A 4 30.15 35.32 0.34
N PHE A 5 31.26 35.42 1.08
CA PHE A 5 32.12 34.28 1.36
C PHE A 5 31.41 33.21 2.21
N LEU A 6 30.62 33.61 3.20
CA LEU A 6 29.82 32.68 3.98
C LEU A 6 28.76 31.99 3.15
N LEU A 7 28.04 32.73 2.30
CA LEU A 7 27.02 32.18 1.40
C LEU A 7 27.62 31.17 0.40
N VAL A 8 28.71 31.53 -0.25
CA VAL A 8 29.41 30.65 -1.19
C VAL A 8 29.98 29.45 -0.49
N GLY A 9 30.54 29.60 0.71
CA GLY A 9 31.04 28.47 1.50
C GLY A 9 29.92 27.51 1.90
N THR A 10 28.78 28.01 2.35
CA THR A 10 27.61 27.18 2.71
C THR A 10 27.08 26.44 1.50
N LEU A 11 26.92 27.12 0.35
CA LEU A 11 26.50 26.49 -0.91
C LEU A 11 27.49 25.41 -1.36
N ALA A 12 28.79 25.69 -1.33
CA ALA A 12 29.80 24.71 -1.73
C ALA A 12 29.83 23.48 -0.85
N LEU A 13 29.58 23.62 0.45
CA LEU A 13 29.51 22.51 1.40
C LEU A 13 28.21 21.70 1.26
N SER A 14 27.09 22.32 0.86
CA SER A 14 25.82 21.63 0.68
C SER A 14 25.67 20.93 -0.69
N LEU A 15 26.37 21.39 -1.73
CA LEU A 15 26.30 20.86 -3.09
C LEU A 15 26.52 19.33 -3.15
N PRO A 16 27.56 18.74 -2.54
CA PRO A 16 27.77 17.30 -2.60
C PRO A 16 26.61 16.49 -2.03
N SER A 17 26.02 16.98 -0.94
CA SER A 17 24.86 16.36 -0.29
C SER A 17 23.63 16.39 -1.21
N HIS A 18 23.35 17.51 -1.84
CA HIS A 18 22.23 17.64 -2.79
C HIS A 18 22.44 16.77 -4.03
N CYS A 19 23.66 16.72 -4.57
CA CYS A 19 23.98 15.86 -5.69
C CYS A 19 23.78 14.37 -5.35
N LEU A 20 24.19 13.94 -4.15
CA LEU A 20 23.98 12.57 -3.67
C LEU A 20 22.48 12.23 -3.54
N VAL A 21 21.67 13.11 -2.97
CA VAL A 21 20.23 12.90 -2.82
C VAL A 21 19.56 12.80 -4.20
N ILE A 22 19.89 13.70 -5.11
CA ILE A 22 19.34 13.67 -6.48
C ILE A 22 19.79 12.40 -7.21
N ALA A 23 21.07 12.06 -7.17
CA ALA A 23 21.60 10.87 -7.83
C ALA A 23 20.99 9.58 -7.26
N SER A 24 20.79 9.50 -5.93
CA SER A 24 20.14 8.34 -5.31
C SER A 24 18.67 8.25 -5.72
N GLY A 25 17.94 9.35 -5.72
CA GLY A 25 16.55 9.41 -6.17
C GLY A 25 16.39 8.97 -7.63
N LEU A 26 17.19 9.53 -8.54
CA LEU A 26 17.19 9.13 -9.96
C LEU A 26 17.55 7.66 -10.14
N SER A 27 18.52 7.16 -9.39
CA SER A 27 18.93 5.75 -9.43
C SER A 27 17.80 4.83 -8.94
N SER A 28 17.07 5.22 -7.89
CA SER A 28 15.92 4.45 -7.38
C SER A 28 14.77 4.43 -8.38
N VAL A 29 14.44 5.56 -9.01
CA VAL A 29 13.43 5.62 -10.09
C VAL A 29 13.85 4.74 -11.27
N ALA A 30 15.10 4.85 -11.71
CA ALA A 30 15.62 4.06 -12.84
C ALA A 30 15.59 2.54 -12.57
N ARG A 31 15.70 2.14 -11.31
CA ARG A 31 15.59 0.73 -10.90
C ARG A 31 14.15 0.27 -10.67
N GLY A 32 13.17 1.15 -10.84
CA GLY A 32 11.78 0.83 -10.55
C GLY A 32 11.51 0.56 -9.06
N ASP A 33 12.19 1.29 -8.16
CA ASP A 33 12.00 1.13 -6.71
C ASP A 33 10.52 1.29 -6.37
N PRO A 34 9.86 0.25 -5.83
CA PRO A 34 8.44 0.28 -5.55
C PRO A 34 8.03 1.35 -4.53
N ALA A 35 8.98 1.94 -3.79
CA ALA A 35 8.71 3.07 -2.91
C ALA A 35 8.49 4.38 -3.66
N LEU A 36 9.02 4.50 -4.89
CA LEU A 36 8.96 5.71 -5.72
C LEU A 36 8.17 5.52 -7.02
N VAL A 37 8.04 4.28 -7.48
CA VAL A 37 7.36 3.95 -8.73
C VAL A 37 6.16 3.08 -8.42
N VAL A 38 4.98 3.54 -8.81
CA VAL A 38 3.74 2.77 -8.72
C VAL A 38 3.58 1.98 -10.01
N ASP A 39 3.22 0.71 -9.91
CA ASP A 39 2.87 -0.09 -11.07
C ASP A 39 1.60 0.49 -11.74
N ARG A 40 1.57 0.51 -13.06
CA ARG A 40 0.44 1.04 -13.81
C ARG A 40 -0.87 0.31 -13.50
N HIS A 41 -0.82 -1.00 -13.32
CA HIS A 41 -2.01 -1.79 -12.99
C HIS A 41 -2.53 -1.45 -11.59
N ASP A 42 -1.63 -1.19 -10.63
CA ASP A 42 -2.02 -0.75 -9.29
C ASP A 42 -2.65 0.66 -9.31
N GLU A 43 -2.18 1.54 -10.20
CA GLU A 43 -2.77 2.86 -10.41
C GLU A 43 -4.17 2.75 -11.03
N GLU A 44 -4.32 1.98 -12.12
CA GLU A 44 -5.60 1.74 -12.79
C GLU A 44 -6.62 1.09 -11.83
N LEU A 45 -6.18 0.12 -11.02
CA LEU A 45 -7.04 -0.52 -10.02
C LEU A 45 -7.45 0.46 -8.91
N THR A 46 -6.53 1.31 -8.44
CA THR A 46 -6.82 2.35 -7.45
C THR A 46 -7.83 3.36 -8.00
N GLN A 47 -7.69 3.79 -9.25
CA GLN A 47 -8.63 4.69 -9.90
C GLN A 47 -10.00 4.03 -10.03
N TRP A 48 -10.07 2.78 -10.46
CA TRP A 48 -11.33 2.05 -10.54
C TRP A 48 -12.04 1.98 -9.18
N ILE A 49 -11.30 1.71 -8.10
CA ILE A 49 -11.84 1.71 -6.73
C ILE A 49 -12.44 3.09 -6.38
N GLY A 50 -11.73 4.19 -6.70
CA GLY A 50 -12.19 5.54 -6.45
C GLY A 50 -13.48 5.89 -7.18
N ASP A 51 -13.65 5.35 -8.39
CA ASP A 51 -14.80 5.66 -9.25
C ASP A 51 -16.04 4.80 -8.94
N HIS A 52 -15.86 3.60 -8.34
CA HIS A 52 -16.94 2.60 -8.23
C HIS A 52 -17.30 2.21 -6.80
N LEU A 53 -16.39 2.35 -5.83
CA LEU A 53 -16.74 2.05 -4.45
C LEU A 53 -17.34 3.27 -3.76
N ILE A 54 -18.45 3.01 -3.08
CA ILE A 54 -19.20 4.02 -2.31
C ILE A 54 -18.46 4.29 -0.99
N ASP A 55 -18.61 5.48 -0.47
CA ASP A 55 -17.94 6.04 0.71
C ASP A 55 -17.78 5.07 1.90
N SER A 56 -16.58 5.11 2.48
CA SER A 56 -16.22 4.49 3.76
C SER A 56 -16.25 2.95 3.85
N GLU A 57 -16.23 2.22 2.75
CA GLU A 57 -16.07 0.77 2.81
C GLU A 57 -14.65 0.39 3.25
N LEU A 58 -14.56 -0.63 4.12
CA LEU A 58 -13.28 -1.06 4.67
C LEU A 58 -12.62 -2.06 3.72
N ILE A 59 -11.44 -1.69 3.24
CA ILE A 59 -10.61 -2.51 2.36
C ILE A 59 -9.42 -3.08 3.14
N LEU A 60 -9.21 -4.38 3.05
CA LEU A 60 -7.95 -5.01 3.45
C LEU A 60 -6.96 -4.84 2.32
N ALA A 61 -5.81 -4.26 2.60
CA ALA A 61 -4.70 -4.07 1.69
C ALA A 61 -3.38 -4.23 2.42
N GLY A 62 -2.30 -4.49 1.71
CA GLY A 62 -0.95 -4.53 2.25
C GLY A 62 -0.49 -3.17 2.80
N PRO A 63 0.60 -3.14 3.56
CA PRO A 63 1.01 -1.90 4.25
C PRO A 63 1.27 -0.72 3.32
N ARG A 64 1.81 -0.95 2.15
CA ARG A 64 2.13 0.10 1.19
C ARG A 64 0.91 0.54 0.39
N THR A 65 0.15 -0.43 -0.10
CA THR A 65 -1.11 -0.20 -0.81
C THR A 65 -2.12 0.49 0.11
N GLY A 66 -2.24 0.04 1.37
CA GLY A 66 -3.11 0.65 2.37
C GLY A 66 -2.73 2.08 2.74
N ASN A 67 -1.43 2.42 2.71
CA ASN A 67 -1.00 3.81 2.91
C ASN A 67 -1.38 4.72 1.73
N ARG A 68 -1.39 4.18 0.51
CA ARG A 68 -1.68 4.92 -0.71
C ARG A 68 -3.19 5.07 -0.97
N LEU A 69 -3.95 4.02 -0.75
CA LEU A 69 -5.34 3.92 -1.17
C LEU A 69 -6.23 5.09 -0.68
N PRO A 70 -6.17 5.52 0.60
CA PRO A 70 -7.00 6.64 1.08
C PRO A 70 -6.63 8.01 0.50
N ALA A 71 -5.46 8.14 -0.13
CA ALA A 71 -5.06 9.40 -0.77
C ALA A 71 -5.78 9.63 -2.13
N TYR A 72 -6.28 8.56 -2.75
CA TYR A 72 -6.89 8.60 -4.08
C TYR A 72 -8.35 8.10 -4.10
N THR A 73 -8.82 7.54 -3.00
CA THR A 73 -10.15 6.92 -2.91
C THR A 73 -10.83 7.29 -1.60
N PRO A 74 -12.17 7.24 -1.51
CA PRO A 74 -12.90 7.43 -0.26
C PRO A 74 -12.83 6.18 0.66
N ALA A 75 -12.15 5.12 0.25
CA ALA A 75 -12.07 3.87 0.98
C ALA A 75 -11.33 4.02 2.31
N ARG A 76 -11.76 3.27 3.30
CA ARG A 76 -11.06 3.10 4.57
C ARG A 76 -10.17 1.87 4.51
N VAL A 77 -9.06 1.91 5.23
CA VAL A 77 -8.11 0.79 5.34
C VAL A 77 -7.87 0.45 6.80
N ILE A 78 -7.51 -0.81 7.08
CA ILE A 78 -7.16 -1.26 8.44
C ILE A 78 -5.82 -0.65 8.86
N TYR A 79 -4.87 -0.61 7.94
CA TYR A 79 -3.54 -0.06 8.15
C TYR A 79 -3.22 0.91 7.01
N GLY A 80 -2.88 2.11 7.38
CA GLY A 80 -2.41 3.15 6.47
C GLY A 80 -0.99 3.59 6.84
N HIS A 81 -0.83 4.87 7.18
CA HIS A 81 0.47 5.43 7.52
C HIS A 81 0.97 4.94 8.89
N PRO A 82 2.26 4.53 9.02
CA PRO A 82 2.78 3.93 10.25
C PRO A 82 2.75 4.86 11.48
N PHE A 83 2.73 6.18 11.28
CA PHE A 83 2.65 7.16 12.38
C PHE A 83 1.22 7.65 12.67
N GLU A 84 0.27 7.38 11.80
CA GLU A 84 -1.12 7.84 11.93
C GLU A 84 -2.08 6.71 12.30
N THR A 85 -1.70 5.46 12.03
CA THR A 85 -2.50 4.30 12.39
C THR A 85 -2.31 3.98 13.87
N PRO A 86 -3.36 4.05 14.71
CA PRO A 86 -3.26 3.59 16.09
C PRO A 86 -2.79 2.14 16.16
N LYS A 87 -1.82 1.83 17.02
CA LYS A 87 -1.23 0.50 17.14
C LYS A 87 -0.66 -0.08 15.84
N ALA A 88 -0.02 0.77 15.05
CA ALA A 88 0.48 0.44 13.72
C ALA A 88 1.29 -0.88 13.66
N ALA A 89 2.14 -1.13 14.65
CA ALA A 89 2.94 -2.36 14.70
C ALA A 89 2.07 -3.63 14.85
N GLU A 90 1.01 -3.57 15.67
CA GLU A 90 0.08 -4.69 15.86
C GLU A 90 -0.70 -4.95 14.56
N TRP A 91 -1.23 -3.90 13.91
CA TRP A 91 -1.95 -4.03 12.66
C TRP A 91 -1.08 -4.51 11.51
N ARG A 92 0.17 -4.04 11.42
CA ARG A 92 1.11 -4.54 10.43
C ARG A 92 1.39 -6.03 10.60
N ALA A 93 1.58 -6.49 11.83
CA ALA A 93 1.75 -7.91 12.12
C ALA A 93 0.49 -8.73 11.78
N GLU A 94 -0.70 -8.18 12.05
CA GLU A 94 -1.97 -8.81 11.69
C GLU A 94 -2.15 -8.92 10.17
N LEU A 95 -1.80 -7.88 9.40
CA LEU A 95 -1.84 -7.93 7.94
C LEU A 95 -0.92 -9.00 7.37
N VAL A 96 0.33 -9.08 7.87
CA VAL A 96 1.27 -10.12 7.45
C VAL A 96 0.73 -11.51 7.77
N ARG A 97 0.05 -11.66 8.92
CA ARG A 97 -0.60 -12.93 9.27
C ARG A 97 -1.78 -13.25 8.35
N LEU A 98 -2.65 -12.28 8.08
CA LEU A 98 -3.81 -12.46 7.21
C LEU A 98 -3.43 -12.83 5.77
N PHE A 99 -2.41 -12.19 5.22
CA PHE A 99 -1.89 -12.52 3.89
C PHE A 99 -0.90 -13.71 3.88
N GLY A 100 -0.50 -14.23 5.05
CA GLY A 100 0.42 -15.36 5.16
C GLY A 100 -0.15 -16.68 4.62
N TRP A 101 0.73 -17.65 4.41
CA TRP A 101 0.41 -18.92 3.74
C TRP A 101 -0.39 -19.92 4.60
N ASP A 102 -0.33 -19.80 5.94
CA ASP A 102 -0.78 -20.84 6.88
C ASP A 102 -2.16 -20.55 7.50
N GLN A 103 -3.04 -19.80 6.82
CA GLN A 103 -4.38 -19.55 7.33
C GLN A 103 -5.36 -20.60 6.85
N ASP A 104 -6.08 -21.24 7.81
CA ASP A 104 -7.29 -22.00 7.48
C ASP A 104 -8.32 -21.06 6.81
N PRO A 105 -8.87 -21.41 5.63
CA PRO A 105 -9.80 -20.56 4.89
C PRO A 105 -10.98 -20.07 5.73
N ALA A 106 -11.58 -20.95 6.53
CA ALA A 106 -12.73 -20.62 7.39
C ALA A 106 -12.35 -19.56 8.44
N ASN A 107 -11.23 -19.73 9.10
CA ASN A 107 -10.73 -18.78 10.10
C ASN A 107 -10.35 -17.44 9.48
N GLY A 108 -9.77 -17.46 8.27
CA GLY A 108 -9.43 -16.25 7.52
C GLY A 108 -10.67 -15.43 7.18
N LEU A 109 -11.68 -16.05 6.60
CA LEU A 109 -12.95 -15.40 6.26
C LEU A 109 -13.70 -14.88 7.49
N GLU A 110 -13.77 -15.68 8.54
CA GLU A 110 -14.39 -15.23 9.79
C GLU A 110 -13.66 -14.00 10.36
N ARG A 111 -12.34 -14.00 10.32
CA ARG A 111 -11.52 -12.87 10.77
C ARG A 111 -11.79 -11.61 9.96
N LEU A 112 -11.88 -11.71 8.62
CA LEU A 112 -12.22 -10.58 7.74
C LEU A 112 -13.59 -10.01 8.09
N ARG A 113 -14.58 -10.87 8.30
CA ARG A 113 -15.94 -10.45 8.69
C ARG A 113 -15.97 -9.77 10.05
N ASN A 114 -15.28 -10.33 11.05
CA ASN A 114 -15.18 -9.76 12.40
C ASN A 114 -14.48 -8.40 12.42
N LEU A 115 -13.56 -8.15 11.49
CA LEU A 115 -12.93 -6.85 11.27
C LEU A 115 -13.82 -5.87 10.50
N GLY A 116 -14.93 -6.33 9.93
CA GLY A 116 -15.81 -5.53 9.09
C GLY A 116 -15.26 -5.26 7.69
N VAL A 117 -14.30 -6.06 7.24
CA VAL A 117 -13.72 -5.95 5.89
C VAL A 117 -14.78 -6.27 4.86
N ARG A 118 -14.97 -5.37 3.89
CA ARG A 118 -15.91 -5.55 2.77
C ARG A 118 -15.20 -5.97 1.51
N TYR A 119 -13.99 -5.48 1.30
CA TYR A 119 -13.19 -5.80 0.12
C TYR A 119 -11.75 -6.16 0.50
N VAL A 120 -11.12 -6.95 -0.34
CA VAL A 120 -9.71 -7.29 -0.25
C VAL A 120 -9.04 -6.87 -1.54
N LEU A 121 -8.04 -6.02 -1.44
CA LEU A 121 -7.14 -5.73 -2.53
C LEU A 121 -6.00 -6.74 -2.50
N TYR A 122 -5.74 -7.38 -3.64
CA TYR A 122 -4.70 -8.38 -3.77
C TYR A 122 -3.90 -8.13 -5.05
N SER A 123 -2.81 -7.43 -4.91
CA SER A 123 -1.92 -7.02 -5.99
C SER A 123 -0.51 -7.59 -5.81
N SER A 124 0.44 -7.08 -6.54
CA SER A 124 1.84 -7.52 -6.47
C SER A 124 2.44 -7.39 -5.05
N GLU A 125 2.01 -6.39 -4.28
CA GLU A 125 2.47 -6.20 -2.90
C GLU A 125 1.93 -7.29 -1.97
N GLU A 126 0.63 -7.55 -2.03
CA GLU A 126 -0.02 -8.56 -1.20
C GLU A 126 0.47 -9.96 -1.57
N MET A 127 0.67 -10.24 -2.86
CA MET A 127 1.27 -11.49 -3.35
C MET A 127 2.69 -11.70 -2.81
N ALA A 128 3.46 -10.63 -2.64
CA ALA A 128 4.80 -10.70 -2.06
C ALA A 128 4.77 -11.02 -0.55
N ILE A 129 3.69 -10.70 0.17
CA ILE A 129 3.49 -11.09 1.56
C ILE A 129 3.11 -12.56 1.66
N GLY A 130 2.20 -13.02 0.80
CA GLY A 130 1.78 -14.41 0.78
C GLY A 130 0.62 -14.70 -0.16
N SER A 131 0.12 -15.94 -0.12
CA SER A 131 -1.03 -16.40 -0.89
C SER A 131 -2.00 -17.13 0.04
N PRO A 132 -2.89 -16.39 0.70
CA PRO A 132 -3.78 -16.95 1.70
C PRO A 132 -4.81 -17.89 1.05
N SER A 133 -5.08 -18.98 1.74
CA SER A 133 -5.99 -20.04 1.27
C SER A 133 -7.46 -19.63 1.18
N TRP A 134 -7.84 -18.51 1.79
CA TRP A 134 -9.22 -17.98 1.77
C TRP A 134 -9.54 -17.10 0.54
N ILE A 135 -8.55 -16.71 -0.28
CA ILE A 135 -8.81 -15.91 -1.50
C ILE A 135 -9.79 -16.56 -2.46
N PRO A 136 -9.73 -17.90 -2.74
CA PRO A 136 -10.69 -18.55 -3.63
C PRO A 136 -12.15 -18.52 -3.15
N GLU A 137 -12.38 -18.23 -1.86
CA GLU A 137 -13.72 -18.12 -1.26
C GLU A 137 -14.32 -16.71 -1.40
N LEU A 138 -13.57 -15.77 -1.99
CA LEU A 138 -14.01 -14.39 -2.20
C LEU A 138 -14.60 -14.22 -3.61
N ASP A 139 -15.53 -13.27 -3.73
CA ASP A 139 -16.11 -12.88 -5.02
C ASP A 139 -15.19 -11.90 -5.74
N LEU A 140 -14.66 -12.27 -6.91
CA LEU A 140 -13.89 -11.33 -7.74
C LEU A 140 -14.80 -10.22 -8.26
N VAL A 141 -14.42 -8.96 -7.98
CA VAL A 141 -15.18 -7.77 -8.39
C VAL A 141 -14.54 -7.11 -9.59
N HIS A 142 -13.21 -6.96 -9.56
CA HIS A 142 -12.47 -6.31 -10.64
C HIS A 142 -11.05 -6.83 -10.72
N GLU A 143 -10.49 -6.85 -11.94
CA GLU A 143 -9.13 -7.32 -12.20
C GLU A 143 -8.44 -6.40 -13.21
N VAL A 144 -7.19 -6.02 -12.92
CA VAL A 144 -6.32 -5.26 -13.82
C VAL A 144 -4.91 -5.84 -13.74
N GLY A 145 -4.47 -6.47 -14.81
CA GLY A 145 -3.18 -7.16 -14.84
C GLY A 145 -3.09 -8.24 -13.76
N VAL A 146 -2.19 -8.06 -12.80
CA VAL A 146 -2.05 -8.98 -11.65
C VAL A 146 -2.88 -8.53 -10.44
N GLY A 147 -3.34 -7.28 -10.44
CA GLY A 147 -4.11 -6.71 -9.34
C GLY A 147 -5.57 -7.13 -9.37
N ARG A 148 -6.11 -7.51 -8.24
CA ARG A 148 -7.49 -7.99 -8.07
C ARG A 148 -8.15 -7.34 -6.87
N LEU A 149 -9.40 -6.98 -7.05
CA LEU A 149 -10.29 -6.56 -5.98
C LEU A 149 -11.34 -7.65 -5.76
N TYR A 150 -11.39 -8.14 -4.56
CA TYR A 150 -12.37 -9.13 -4.14
C TYR A 150 -13.36 -8.55 -3.15
N LYS A 151 -14.57 -9.06 -3.16
CA LYS A 151 -15.59 -8.78 -2.14
C LYS A 151 -15.66 -9.95 -1.15
N VAL A 152 -15.73 -9.62 0.12
CA VAL A 152 -15.96 -10.61 1.18
C VAL A 152 -17.44 -10.98 1.19
N PRO A 153 -17.80 -12.26 0.98
CA PRO A 153 -19.19 -12.69 0.98
C PRO A 153 -19.81 -12.48 2.38
N THR A 154 -21.00 -11.91 2.36
CA THR A 154 -21.83 -11.82 3.58
C THR A 154 -22.35 -13.21 3.95
N PRO A 155 -22.47 -13.55 5.23
CA PRO A 155 -23.03 -14.83 5.66
C PRO A 155 -24.50 -14.97 5.23
#